data_77515f5b2d0b48b588dc909bd785d56a
#
_entry.id   77515f5b2d0b48b588dc909bd785d56a
#
_cell.length_a   1.000
_cell.length_b   1.000
_cell.length_c   1.000
_cell.angle_alpha   90.00
_cell.angle_beta   90.00
_cell.angle_gamma   90.00
#
_symmetry.space_group_name_H-M   'P 1'
#
loop_
_entity.id
_entity.type
_entity.pdbx_description
1 polymer ?
#
loop_
_entity_poly.entity_id
_entity_poly.type
_entity_poly.pdbx_seq_one_letter_code
_entity_poly.pdbx_strand_id
1 'polypeptide(L)'
;VTTLRLLLVDDHPVVRTGLAGMLGAEDDLEVVGEAGDGDEAVTLARQLRPDVILMDLRMPRLDGAEATARIVAEWPDARILVLTTYDTDSDIVRAVEAGATGYLLKDTPRVQLAEAVRAAYRGETVLAPPVAARLVRRMRTPAAPQLTPREREVLAAVATGLSNAEVGRRLHIGEATVKTHLLRVFAKLDVDDRTAAVTTAYGLGILDPPGGPS
;
A
#
# COMPACT_ATOMS: atom_id res chain seq x y z
N VAL A 1 11.48 -29.45 18.71
CA VAL A 1 10.96 -28.10 18.38
C VAL A 1 11.11 -27.92 16.87
N THR A 2 10.04 -27.56 16.16
CA THR A 2 10.13 -27.34 14.73
C THR A 2 10.73 -25.95 14.52
N THR A 3 11.87 -25.87 13.83
CA THR A 3 12.50 -24.59 13.46
C THR A 3 11.73 -23.95 12.31
N LEU A 4 11.30 -22.71 12.48
CA LEU A 4 10.59 -21.93 11.46
C LEU A 4 11.59 -21.29 10.49
N ARG A 5 11.37 -21.48 9.21
CA ARG A 5 12.22 -21.01 8.12
C ARG A 5 11.75 -19.62 7.64
N LEU A 6 12.64 -18.64 7.68
CA LEU A 6 12.33 -17.25 7.39
C LEU A 6 13.03 -16.76 6.12
N LEU A 7 12.31 -16.00 5.30
CA LEU A 7 12.89 -15.19 4.22
C LEU A 7 12.83 -13.73 4.64
N LEU A 8 13.98 -13.04 4.63
CA LEU A 8 14.08 -11.61 4.90
C LEU A 8 14.16 -10.82 3.61
N VAL A 9 13.30 -9.82 3.46
CA VAL A 9 13.23 -8.99 2.26
C VAL A 9 13.28 -7.52 2.64
N ASP A 10 14.38 -6.83 2.29
CA ASP A 10 14.60 -5.41 2.57
C ASP A 10 15.71 -4.89 1.64
N ASP A 11 15.60 -3.71 1.06
CA ASP A 11 16.63 -3.17 0.18
C ASP A 11 17.86 -2.61 0.92
N HIS A 12 17.76 -2.44 2.26
CA HIS A 12 18.85 -1.96 3.10
C HIS A 12 19.65 -3.12 3.72
N PRO A 13 20.89 -3.40 3.31
CA PRO A 13 21.69 -4.53 3.82
C PRO A 13 21.89 -4.49 5.34
N VAL A 14 22.06 -3.29 5.92
CA VAL A 14 22.25 -3.12 7.38
C VAL A 14 21.01 -3.56 8.17
N VAL A 15 19.81 -3.26 7.63
CA VAL A 15 18.54 -3.67 8.25
C VAL A 15 18.41 -5.19 8.18
N ARG A 16 18.67 -5.82 7.01
CA ARG A 16 18.64 -7.29 6.88
C ARG A 16 19.59 -7.97 7.86
N THR A 17 20.86 -7.51 7.92
CA THR A 17 21.83 -8.05 8.89
C THR A 17 21.35 -7.90 10.33
N GLY A 18 20.76 -6.75 10.67
CA GLY A 18 20.18 -6.52 12.00
C GLY A 18 19.03 -7.47 12.33
N LEU A 19 18.09 -7.64 11.39
CA LEU A 19 16.95 -8.55 11.53
C LEU A 19 17.42 -10.03 11.63
N ALA A 20 18.37 -10.44 10.77
CA ALA A 20 18.94 -11.78 10.82
C ALA A 20 19.61 -12.06 12.17
N GLY A 21 20.38 -11.11 12.71
CA GLY A 21 20.99 -11.25 14.02
C GLY A 21 19.97 -11.30 15.17
N MET A 22 18.91 -10.48 15.11
CA MET A 22 17.84 -10.50 16.11
C MET A 22 17.05 -11.81 16.11
N LEU A 23 16.68 -12.32 14.94
CA LEU A 23 15.87 -13.54 14.80
C LEU A 23 16.71 -14.80 14.99
N GLY A 24 17.97 -14.82 14.53
CA GLY A 24 18.90 -15.92 14.73
C GLY A 24 19.35 -16.13 16.20
N ALA A 25 18.98 -15.21 17.11
CA ALA A 25 19.15 -15.39 18.55
C ALA A 25 18.02 -16.22 19.20
N GLU A 26 16.99 -16.61 18.43
CA GLU A 26 15.89 -17.48 18.87
C GLU A 26 16.15 -18.90 18.35
N ASP A 27 16.12 -19.89 19.23
CA ASP A 27 16.49 -21.29 18.92
C ASP A 27 15.53 -21.98 17.93
N ASP A 28 14.34 -21.42 17.75
CA ASP A 28 13.28 -21.94 16.89
C ASP A 28 13.08 -21.17 15.58
N LEU A 29 13.93 -20.18 15.27
CA LEU A 29 13.86 -19.38 14.05
C LEU A 29 15.14 -19.49 13.24
N GLU A 30 15.02 -19.71 11.92
CA GLU A 30 16.15 -19.81 10.99
C GLU A 30 15.92 -18.93 9.77
N VAL A 31 16.85 -18.03 9.49
CA VAL A 31 16.85 -17.26 8.24
C VAL A 31 17.45 -18.11 7.13
N VAL A 32 16.61 -18.57 6.21
CA VAL A 32 17.01 -19.48 5.11
C VAL A 32 17.30 -18.71 3.81
N GLY A 33 17.01 -17.42 3.76
CA GLY A 33 17.29 -16.59 2.60
C GLY A 33 17.12 -15.09 2.89
N GLU A 34 17.78 -14.29 2.08
CA GLU A 34 17.69 -12.83 2.10
C GLU A 34 17.46 -12.32 0.67
N ALA A 35 16.61 -11.31 0.48
CA ALA A 35 16.35 -10.63 -0.79
C ALA A 35 16.50 -9.12 -0.62
N GLY A 36 17.03 -8.46 -1.65
CA GLY A 36 17.22 -7.01 -1.69
C GLY A 36 16.14 -6.27 -2.46
N ASP A 37 15.20 -6.97 -3.09
CA ASP A 37 14.06 -6.39 -3.83
C ASP A 37 12.93 -7.41 -4.01
N GLY A 38 11.80 -6.92 -4.58
CA GLY A 38 10.60 -7.73 -4.75
C GLY A 38 10.75 -8.85 -5.77
N ASP A 39 11.51 -8.68 -6.85
CA ASP A 39 11.69 -9.74 -7.86
C ASP A 39 12.52 -10.90 -7.31
N GLU A 40 13.57 -10.58 -6.56
CA GLU A 40 14.38 -11.57 -5.83
C GLU A 40 13.53 -12.27 -4.76
N ALA A 41 12.68 -11.52 -4.03
CA ALA A 41 11.76 -12.08 -3.03
C ALA A 41 10.80 -13.10 -3.63
N VAL A 42 10.15 -12.80 -4.77
CA VAL A 42 9.27 -13.73 -5.47
C VAL A 42 10.02 -15.01 -5.88
N THR A 43 11.24 -14.84 -6.41
CA THR A 43 12.08 -15.97 -6.84
C THR A 43 12.45 -16.87 -5.67
N LEU A 44 12.95 -16.29 -4.57
CA LEU A 44 13.37 -17.04 -3.39
C LEU A 44 12.19 -17.65 -2.64
N ALA A 45 11.03 -17.00 -2.58
CA ALA A 45 9.82 -17.57 -1.99
C ALA A 45 9.39 -18.87 -2.69
N ARG A 46 9.50 -18.93 -4.03
CA ARG A 46 9.23 -20.15 -4.81
C ARG A 46 10.22 -21.27 -4.52
N GLN A 47 11.51 -20.92 -4.45
CA GLN A 47 12.60 -21.89 -4.29
C GLN A 47 12.68 -22.44 -2.88
N LEU A 48 12.60 -21.57 -1.89
CA LEU A 48 12.85 -21.91 -0.50
C LEU A 48 11.59 -22.36 0.24
N ARG A 49 10.39 -21.92 -0.20
CA ARG A 49 9.12 -22.16 0.50
C ARG A 49 9.25 -21.91 2.00
N PRO A 50 9.59 -20.68 2.41
CA PRO A 50 9.78 -20.35 3.82
C PRO A 50 8.45 -20.40 4.57
N ASP A 51 8.50 -20.67 5.88
CA ASP A 51 7.31 -20.67 6.73
C ASP A 51 6.73 -19.27 6.93
N VAL A 52 7.60 -18.24 7.00
CA VAL A 52 7.21 -16.83 7.08
C VAL A 52 8.17 -15.97 6.26
N ILE A 53 7.62 -14.98 5.59
CA ILE A 53 8.36 -13.95 4.84
C ILE A 53 8.22 -12.63 5.58
N LEU A 54 9.35 -12.00 5.94
CA LEU A 54 9.40 -10.63 6.44
C LEU A 54 9.68 -9.71 5.26
N MET A 55 8.74 -8.83 4.92
CA MET A 55 8.72 -8.06 3.67
C MET A 55 8.73 -6.56 3.94
N ASP A 56 9.76 -5.85 3.48
CA ASP A 56 9.68 -4.39 3.40
C ASP A 56 8.75 -3.96 2.26
N LEU A 57 8.03 -2.87 2.45
CA LEU A 57 7.15 -2.32 1.41
C LEU A 57 7.90 -1.46 0.39
N ARG A 58 8.89 -0.69 0.85
CA ARG A 58 9.55 0.31 0.01
C ARG A 58 10.89 -0.20 -0.51
N MET A 59 10.84 -0.82 -1.66
CA MET A 59 12.01 -1.33 -2.35
C MET A 59 12.05 -0.83 -3.80
N PRO A 60 13.24 -0.72 -4.41
CA PRO A 60 13.38 -0.38 -5.82
C PRO A 60 12.82 -1.50 -6.73
N ARG A 61 12.47 -1.15 -7.97
CA ARG A 61 11.93 -2.05 -9.01
C ARG A 61 10.55 -2.57 -8.66
N LEU A 62 10.44 -3.70 -7.98
CA LEU A 62 9.19 -4.28 -7.52
C LEU A 62 9.02 -3.98 -6.02
N ASP A 63 8.00 -3.22 -5.66
CA ASP A 63 7.72 -2.92 -4.25
C ASP A 63 7.15 -4.14 -3.49
N GLY A 64 7.19 -4.07 -2.15
CA GLY A 64 6.80 -5.21 -1.32
C GLY A 64 5.32 -5.55 -1.37
N ALA A 65 4.42 -4.59 -1.64
CA ALA A 65 3.00 -4.88 -1.78
C ALA A 65 2.74 -5.65 -3.09
N GLU A 66 3.38 -5.25 -4.20
CA GLU A 66 3.27 -5.97 -5.47
C GLU A 66 3.95 -7.35 -5.40
N ALA A 67 5.11 -7.46 -4.74
CA ALA A 67 5.77 -8.74 -4.48
C ALA A 67 4.87 -9.67 -3.65
N THR A 68 4.23 -9.13 -2.59
CA THR A 68 3.25 -9.87 -1.78
C THR A 68 2.10 -10.39 -2.63
N ALA A 69 1.49 -9.54 -3.46
CA ALA A 69 0.39 -9.94 -4.34
C ALA A 69 0.79 -11.08 -5.30
N ARG A 70 2.01 -11.01 -5.90
CA ARG A 70 2.53 -12.06 -6.79
C ARG A 70 2.77 -13.37 -6.04
N ILE A 71 3.37 -13.30 -4.84
CA ILE A 71 3.63 -14.51 -4.02
C ILE A 71 2.30 -15.15 -3.62
N VAL A 72 1.34 -14.39 -3.11
CA VAL A 72 0.03 -14.91 -2.68
C VAL A 72 -0.78 -15.46 -3.84
N ALA A 73 -0.72 -14.85 -5.03
CA ALA A 73 -1.38 -15.37 -6.23
C ALA A 73 -0.90 -16.77 -6.63
N GLU A 74 0.39 -17.06 -6.42
CA GLU A 74 0.98 -18.36 -6.72
C GLU A 74 0.94 -19.35 -5.53
N TRP A 75 0.93 -18.79 -4.34
CA TRP A 75 0.95 -19.54 -3.08
C TRP A 75 0.02 -18.86 -2.06
N PRO A 76 -1.30 -19.17 -2.10
CA PRO A 76 -2.31 -18.54 -1.23
C PRO A 76 -2.08 -18.72 0.27
N ASP A 77 -1.37 -19.78 0.66
CA ASP A 77 -1.04 -20.07 2.06
C ASP A 77 0.26 -19.41 2.55
N ALA A 78 0.92 -18.59 1.72
CA ALA A 78 2.12 -17.85 2.12
C ALA A 78 1.83 -16.94 3.32
N ARG A 79 2.71 -16.98 4.32
CA ARG A 79 2.63 -16.13 5.51
C ARG A 79 3.59 -14.95 5.35
N ILE A 80 3.04 -13.77 5.13
CA ILE A 80 3.83 -12.57 4.85
C ILE A 80 3.57 -11.52 5.92
N LEU A 81 4.60 -11.22 6.70
CA LEU A 81 4.62 -10.11 7.66
C LEU A 81 5.31 -8.91 7.02
N VAL A 82 4.58 -7.84 6.84
CA VAL A 82 5.14 -6.57 6.37
C VAL A 82 5.88 -5.88 7.51
N LEU A 83 7.11 -5.44 7.23
CA LEU A 83 7.94 -4.62 8.12
C LEU A 83 8.26 -3.30 7.42
N THR A 84 7.93 -2.16 8.02
CA THR A 84 8.19 -0.85 7.43
C THR A 84 8.56 0.21 8.46
N THR A 85 9.31 1.22 8.03
CA THR A 85 9.61 2.41 8.86
C THR A 85 8.51 3.46 8.76
N TYR A 86 7.72 3.43 7.69
CA TYR A 86 6.69 4.42 7.40
C TYR A 86 5.35 3.74 7.20
N ASP A 87 4.35 4.31 7.82
CA ASP A 87 2.99 3.82 7.87
C ASP A 87 2.04 4.85 7.27
N THR A 88 2.10 5.10 5.96
CA THR A 88 1.02 5.86 5.33
C THR A 88 -0.23 4.98 5.26
N ASP A 89 -1.40 5.60 5.42
CA ASP A 89 -2.68 4.88 5.36
C ASP A 89 -2.82 4.09 4.04
N SER A 90 -2.25 4.59 2.93
CA SER A 90 -2.24 3.93 1.62
C SER A 90 -1.35 2.69 1.59
N ASP A 91 -0.17 2.72 2.21
CA ASP A 91 0.76 1.58 2.23
C ASP A 91 0.18 0.40 3.03
N ILE A 92 -0.47 0.71 4.17
CA ILE A 92 -1.15 -0.29 4.99
C ILE A 92 -2.26 -0.98 4.19
N VAL A 93 -3.12 -0.19 3.52
CA VAL A 93 -4.23 -0.74 2.73
C VAL A 93 -3.71 -1.59 1.59
N ARG A 94 -2.71 -1.13 0.83
CA ARG A 94 -2.10 -1.89 -0.26
C ARG A 94 -1.52 -3.22 0.21
N ALA A 95 -0.85 -3.26 1.36
CA ALA A 95 -0.30 -4.49 1.92
C ALA A 95 -1.39 -5.49 2.32
N VAL A 96 -2.47 -5.02 2.95
CA VAL A 96 -3.61 -5.85 3.34
C VAL A 96 -4.34 -6.38 2.11
N GLU A 97 -4.63 -5.53 1.12
CA GLU A 97 -5.26 -5.91 -0.16
C GLU A 97 -4.40 -6.91 -0.96
N ALA A 98 -3.08 -6.82 -0.84
CA ALA A 98 -2.14 -7.75 -1.44
C ALA A 98 -2.13 -9.14 -0.75
N GLY A 99 -2.77 -9.28 0.42
CA GLY A 99 -2.89 -10.54 1.15
C GLY A 99 -1.82 -10.75 2.23
N ALA A 100 -1.20 -9.68 2.74
CA ALA A 100 -0.29 -9.79 3.87
C ALA A 100 -0.98 -10.35 5.12
N THR A 101 -0.32 -11.28 5.82
CA THR A 101 -0.80 -11.91 7.07
C THR A 101 -0.72 -10.94 8.24
N GLY A 102 0.21 -9.99 8.20
CA GLY A 102 0.38 -9.01 9.27
C GLY A 102 1.22 -7.80 8.86
N TYR A 103 1.25 -6.82 9.77
CA TYR A 103 1.92 -5.55 9.55
C TYR A 103 2.57 -5.04 10.84
N LEU A 104 3.87 -4.83 10.82
CA LEU A 104 4.68 -4.37 11.94
C LEU A 104 5.55 -3.17 11.53
N LEU A 105 6.04 -2.46 12.52
CA LEU A 105 7.04 -1.41 12.32
C LEU A 105 8.46 -1.99 12.48
N LYS A 106 9.44 -1.45 11.74
CA LYS A 106 10.85 -1.90 11.80
C LYS A 106 11.53 -1.64 13.16
N ASP A 107 10.95 -0.77 13.99
CA ASP A 107 11.38 -0.51 15.36
C ASP A 107 10.75 -1.46 16.40
N THR A 108 9.99 -2.47 15.93
CA THR A 108 9.38 -3.48 16.79
C THR A 108 10.48 -4.23 17.58
N PRO A 109 10.39 -4.29 18.92
CA PRO A 109 11.36 -4.99 19.74
C PRO A 109 11.50 -6.46 19.37
N ARG A 110 12.73 -7.02 19.48
CA ARG A 110 13.06 -8.42 19.11
C ARG A 110 12.03 -9.44 19.61
N VAL A 111 11.69 -9.40 20.88
CA VAL A 111 10.76 -10.37 21.48
C VAL A 111 9.39 -10.30 20.82
N GLN A 112 8.89 -9.11 20.56
CA GLN A 112 7.60 -8.91 19.89
C GLN A 112 7.66 -9.34 18.40
N LEU A 113 8.78 -9.09 17.72
CA LEU A 113 8.99 -9.53 16.34
C LEU A 113 8.99 -11.07 16.25
N ALA A 114 9.72 -11.75 17.14
CA ALA A 114 9.74 -13.21 17.19
C ALA A 114 8.36 -13.81 17.51
N GLU A 115 7.61 -13.22 18.43
CA GLU A 115 6.22 -13.61 18.72
C GLU A 115 5.30 -13.39 17.53
N ALA A 116 5.45 -12.28 16.81
CA ALA A 116 4.70 -12.00 15.60
C ALA A 116 4.96 -13.02 14.49
N VAL A 117 6.21 -13.44 14.31
CA VAL A 117 6.59 -14.51 13.37
C VAL A 117 5.88 -15.82 13.74
N ARG A 118 5.92 -16.22 15.01
CA ARG A 118 5.24 -17.42 15.49
C ARG A 118 3.72 -17.35 15.32
N ALA A 119 3.13 -16.19 15.58
CA ALA A 119 1.70 -15.95 15.39
C ALA A 119 1.31 -16.02 13.89
N ALA A 120 2.08 -15.40 13.00
CA ALA A 120 1.86 -15.46 11.55
C ALA A 120 1.96 -16.92 11.04
N TYR A 121 2.93 -17.69 11.51
CA TYR A 121 3.03 -19.12 11.18
C TYR A 121 1.77 -19.91 11.56
N ARG A 122 1.15 -19.61 12.72
CA ARG A 122 -0.13 -20.21 13.13
C ARG A 122 -1.34 -19.71 12.32
N GLY A 123 -1.14 -18.77 11.39
CA GLY A 123 -2.21 -18.17 10.60
C GLY A 123 -2.98 -17.07 11.33
N GLU A 124 -2.45 -16.55 12.44
CA GLU A 124 -3.04 -15.44 13.18
C GLU A 124 -2.71 -14.12 12.46
N THR A 125 -3.66 -13.19 12.42
CA THR A 125 -3.40 -11.85 11.90
C THR A 125 -2.64 -11.03 12.92
N VAL A 126 -1.50 -10.47 12.53
CA VAL A 126 -0.64 -9.66 13.39
C VAL A 126 -0.66 -8.21 12.93
N LEU A 127 -1.18 -7.33 13.77
CA LEU A 127 -1.20 -5.89 13.49
C LEU A 127 -0.63 -5.13 14.68
N ALA A 128 0.37 -4.30 14.43
CA ALA A 128 0.82 -3.35 15.44
C ALA A 128 -0.34 -2.41 15.82
N PRO A 129 -0.51 -2.03 17.10
CA PRO A 129 -1.64 -1.19 17.54
C PRO A 129 -1.84 0.09 16.74
N PRO A 130 -0.80 0.85 16.34
CA PRO A 130 -0.96 2.02 15.48
C PRO A 130 -1.55 1.67 14.11
N VAL A 131 -1.15 0.53 13.54
CA VAL A 131 -1.63 0.03 12.23
C VAL A 131 -3.10 -0.37 12.31
N ALA A 132 -3.48 -1.12 13.35
CA ALA A 132 -4.87 -1.49 13.59
C ALA A 132 -5.80 -0.26 13.75
N ALA A 133 -5.38 0.75 14.49
CA ALA A 133 -6.13 1.99 14.66
C ALA A 133 -6.34 2.73 13.31
N ARG A 134 -5.34 2.74 12.43
CA ARG A 134 -5.43 3.36 11.09
C ARG A 134 -6.35 2.58 10.15
N LEU A 135 -6.27 1.25 10.14
CA LEU A 135 -7.21 0.42 9.37
C LEU A 135 -8.66 0.67 9.79
N VAL A 136 -8.94 0.70 11.10
CA VAL A 136 -10.27 1.00 11.61
C VAL A 136 -10.72 2.41 11.21
N ARG A 137 -9.83 3.40 11.27
CA ARG A 137 -10.12 4.76 10.81
C ARG A 137 -10.47 4.76 9.31
N ARG A 138 -9.68 4.08 8.48
CA ARG A 138 -9.91 3.96 7.03
C ARG A 138 -11.24 3.28 6.72
N MET A 139 -11.59 2.22 7.44
CA MET A 139 -12.89 1.54 7.27
C MET A 139 -14.09 2.43 7.64
N ARG A 140 -13.87 3.39 8.55
CA ARG A 140 -14.91 4.36 8.96
C ARG A 140 -14.96 5.59 8.05
N THR A 141 -13.86 5.87 7.33
CA THR A 141 -13.83 6.96 6.34
C THR A 141 -14.34 6.37 5.03
N PRO A 142 -15.41 6.90 4.42
CA PRO A 142 -15.84 6.45 3.10
C PRO A 142 -14.65 6.49 2.15
N ALA A 143 -14.50 5.46 1.32
CA ALA A 143 -13.45 5.44 0.30
C ALA A 143 -13.50 6.74 -0.48
N ALA A 144 -12.35 7.42 -0.65
CA ALA A 144 -12.31 8.63 -1.46
C ALA A 144 -12.96 8.32 -2.81
N PRO A 145 -13.91 9.15 -3.26
CA PRO A 145 -14.69 8.87 -4.44
C PRO A 145 -13.76 8.71 -5.64
N GLN A 146 -13.80 7.54 -6.27
CA GLN A 146 -12.96 7.25 -7.42
C GLN A 146 -13.52 7.94 -8.67
N LEU A 147 -12.85 9.00 -9.08
CA LEU A 147 -13.12 9.60 -10.38
C LEU A 147 -12.48 8.74 -11.49
N THR A 148 -13.23 8.52 -12.57
CA THR A 148 -12.64 7.91 -13.78
C THR A 148 -11.55 8.81 -14.34
N PRO A 149 -10.60 8.30 -15.15
CA PRO A 149 -9.58 9.13 -15.80
C PRO A 149 -10.19 10.34 -16.50
N ARG A 150 -11.32 10.16 -17.19
CA ARG A 150 -11.99 11.25 -17.92
C ARG A 150 -12.65 12.27 -17.00
N GLU A 151 -13.24 11.86 -15.91
CA GLU A 151 -13.79 12.76 -14.89
C GLU A 151 -12.69 13.59 -14.22
N ARG A 152 -11.52 12.98 -13.98
CA ARG A 152 -10.35 13.69 -13.44
C ARG A 152 -9.79 14.70 -14.40
N GLU A 153 -9.65 14.38 -15.70
CA GLU A 153 -9.22 15.31 -16.74
C GLU A 153 -10.15 16.53 -16.85
N VAL A 154 -11.46 16.28 -16.84
CA VAL A 154 -12.46 17.36 -16.86
C VAL A 154 -12.34 18.24 -15.63
N LEU A 155 -12.26 17.64 -14.42
CA LEU A 155 -12.15 18.40 -13.17
C LEU A 155 -10.83 19.17 -13.08
N ALA A 156 -9.72 18.62 -13.54
CA ALA A 156 -8.43 19.30 -13.62
C ALA A 156 -8.50 20.53 -14.55
N ALA A 157 -9.13 20.40 -15.71
CA ALA A 157 -9.33 21.53 -16.61
C ALA A 157 -10.25 22.61 -16.01
N VAL A 158 -11.28 22.19 -15.26
CA VAL A 158 -12.16 23.13 -14.51
C VAL A 158 -11.40 23.85 -13.40
N ALA A 159 -10.47 23.18 -12.73
CA ALA A 159 -9.64 23.76 -11.67
C ALA A 159 -8.71 24.88 -12.17
N THR A 160 -8.37 24.89 -13.47
CA THR A 160 -7.64 26.01 -14.10
C THR A 160 -8.52 27.20 -14.48
N GLY A 161 -9.81 27.23 -14.10
CA GLY A 161 -10.73 28.34 -14.33
C GLY A 161 -11.45 28.30 -15.70
N LEU A 162 -11.27 27.27 -16.52
CA LEU A 162 -11.87 27.16 -17.85
C LEU A 162 -13.39 26.96 -17.77
N SER A 163 -14.16 27.64 -18.64
CA SER A 163 -15.59 27.36 -18.84
C SER A 163 -15.82 25.97 -19.46
N ASN A 164 -17.05 25.46 -19.39
CA ASN A 164 -17.38 24.14 -19.97
C ASN A 164 -17.10 24.08 -21.49
N ALA A 165 -17.33 25.17 -22.19
CA ALA A 165 -17.03 25.29 -23.63
C ALA A 165 -15.51 25.23 -23.90
N GLU A 166 -14.69 25.85 -23.04
CA GLU A 166 -13.22 25.83 -23.15
C GLU A 166 -12.65 24.47 -22.76
N VAL A 167 -13.17 23.84 -21.70
CA VAL A 167 -12.86 22.44 -21.33
C VAL A 167 -13.18 21.50 -22.48
N GLY A 168 -14.36 21.67 -23.10
CA GLY A 168 -14.78 20.88 -24.27
C GLY A 168 -13.78 21.00 -25.42
N ARG A 169 -13.37 22.23 -25.79
CA ARG A 169 -12.35 22.45 -26.82
C ARG A 169 -11.01 21.82 -26.46
N ARG A 170 -10.54 22.00 -25.22
CA ARG A 170 -9.25 21.47 -24.73
C ARG A 170 -9.21 19.95 -24.74
N LEU A 171 -10.31 19.30 -24.39
CA LEU A 171 -10.41 17.83 -24.27
C LEU A 171 -11.03 17.17 -25.51
N HIS A 172 -11.32 17.93 -26.58
CA HIS A 172 -11.94 17.45 -27.83
C HIS A 172 -13.29 16.73 -27.60
N ILE A 173 -14.16 17.30 -26.75
CA ILE A 173 -15.53 16.80 -26.47
C ILE A 173 -16.55 17.94 -26.49
N GLY A 174 -17.82 17.61 -26.66
CA GLY A 174 -18.90 18.57 -26.62
C GLY A 174 -19.12 19.17 -25.22
N GLU A 175 -19.58 20.43 -25.15
CA GLU A 175 -19.91 21.09 -23.87
C GLU A 175 -20.96 20.31 -23.06
N ALA A 176 -21.94 19.70 -23.72
CA ALA A 176 -22.93 18.85 -23.06
C ALA A 176 -22.29 17.62 -22.39
N THR A 177 -21.26 17.06 -23.00
CA THR A 177 -20.47 15.94 -22.45
C THR A 177 -19.69 16.39 -21.22
N VAL A 178 -19.10 17.60 -21.25
CA VAL A 178 -18.42 18.19 -20.07
C VAL A 178 -19.40 18.33 -18.90
N LYS A 179 -20.61 18.86 -19.15
CA LYS A 179 -21.67 18.96 -18.12
C LYS A 179 -22.01 17.60 -17.52
N THR A 180 -22.14 16.57 -18.38
CA THR A 180 -22.43 15.21 -17.90
C THR A 180 -21.33 14.66 -17.00
N HIS A 181 -20.05 14.87 -17.37
CA HIS A 181 -18.94 14.47 -16.50
C HIS A 181 -18.93 15.22 -15.19
N LEU A 182 -19.18 16.54 -15.20
CA LEU A 182 -19.22 17.35 -13.98
C LEU A 182 -20.35 16.92 -13.05
N LEU A 183 -21.55 16.63 -13.55
CA LEU A 183 -22.65 16.11 -12.72
C LEU A 183 -22.27 14.78 -12.04
N ARG A 184 -21.57 13.90 -12.75
CA ARG A 184 -21.06 12.64 -12.17
C ARG A 184 -19.98 12.87 -11.12
N VAL A 185 -19.08 13.84 -11.37
CA VAL A 185 -18.07 14.27 -10.40
C VAL A 185 -18.74 14.84 -9.15
N PHE A 186 -19.73 15.73 -9.29
CA PHE A 186 -20.46 16.30 -8.16
C PHE A 186 -21.14 15.22 -7.31
N ALA A 187 -21.84 14.29 -7.96
CA ALA A 187 -22.46 13.17 -7.26
C ALA A 187 -21.43 12.28 -6.53
N LYS A 188 -20.25 12.05 -7.14
CA LYS A 188 -19.20 11.25 -6.52
C LYS A 188 -18.48 11.95 -5.37
N LEU A 189 -18.33 13.28 -5.45
CA LEU A 189 -17.69 14.10 -4.42
C LEU A 189 -18.67 14.59 -3.34
N ASP A 190 -19.97 14.29 -3.50
CA ASP A 190 -21.06 14.76 -2.63
C ASP A 190 -21.07 16.29 -2.47
N VAL A 191 -21.07 17.00 -3.62
CA VAL A 191 -21.03 18.46 -3.70
C VAL A 191 -22.03 18.98 -4.74
N ASP A 192 -22.48 20.23 -4.58
CA ASP A 192 -23.54 20.82 -5.40
C ASP A 192 -23.02 21.77 -6.50
N ASP A 193 -21.77 22.22 -6.39
CA ASP A 193 -21.22 23.21 -7.32
C ASP A 193 -19.76 22.92 -7.71
N ARG A 194 -19.30 23.67 -8.76
CA ARG A 194 -17.96 23.44 -9.33
C ARG A 194 -16.83 23.89 -8.41
N THR A 195 -17.06 24.93 -7.59
CA THR A 195 -16.03 25.44 -6.66
C THR A 195 -15.84 24.46 -5.52
N ALA A 196 -16.94 23.95 -4.96
CA ALA A 196 -16.91 22.89 -3.96
C ALA A 196 -16.25 21.62 -4.51
N ALA A 197 -16.53 21.25 -5.78
CA ALA A 197 -15.90 20.07 -6.40
C ALA A 197 -14.37 20.21 -6.50
N VAL A 198 -13.86 21.36 -6.91
CA VAL A 198 -12.42 21.64 -7.02
C VAL A 198 -11.76 21.67 -5.64
N THR A 199 -12.37 22.36 -4.67
CA THR A 199 -11.85 22.44 -3.29
C THR A 199 -11.79 21.08 -2.62
N THR A 200 -12.86 20.29 -2.76
CA THR A 200 -12.93 18.92 -2.24
C THR A 200 -11.89 18.02 -2.90
N ALA A 201 -11.69 18.14 -4.22
CA ALA A 201 -10.70 17.35 -4.94
C ALA A 201 -9.26 17.64 -4.50
N TYR A 202 -8.92 18.91 -4.20
CA TYR A 202 -7.63 19.27 -3.58
C TYR A 202 -7.51 18.70 -2.16
N GLY A 203 -8.55 18.82 -1.35
CA GLY A 203 -8.56 18.31 0.02
C GLY A 203 -8.42 16.78 0.11
N LEU A 204 -8.93 16.06 -0.88
CA LEU A 204 -8.84 14.60 -0.99
C LEU A 204 -7.58 14.11 -1.74
N GLY A 205 -6.72 15.02 -2.23
CA GLY A 205 -5.53 14.66 -3.02
C GLY A 205 -5.86 14.04 -4.40
N ILE A 206 -7.07 14.29 -4.93
CA ILE A 206 -7.49 13.85 -6.28
C ILE A 206 -6.84 14.73 -7.35
N LEU A 207 -6.63 16.01 -7.03
CA LEU A 207 -5.90 16.98 -7.83
C LEU A 207 -4.77 17.59 -7.01
N ASP A 208 -3.65 17.90 -7.68
CA ASP A 208 -2.54 18.63 -7.07
C ASP A 208 -2.86 20.13 -7.02
N PRO A 209 -2.63 20.82 -5.89
CA PRO A 209 -2.87 22.26 -5.78
C PRO A 209 -1.95 23.03 -6.74
N PRO A 210 -2.42 24.15 -7.32
CA PRO A 210 -1.60 24.98 -8.19
C PRO A 210 -0.41 25.55 -7.39
N GLY A 211 0.84 25.17 -7.76
CA GLY A 211 2.07 25.65 -7.12
C GLY A 211 2.82 24.66 -6.24
N GLY A 212 2.47 23.36 -6.25
CA GLY A 212 3.28 22.31 -5.64
C GLY A 212 4.60 22.12 -6.42
N PRO A 213 5.72 21.78 -5.74
CA PRO A 213 7.00 21.54 -6.41
C PRO A 213 6.90 20.34 -7.35
N SER A 214 7.41 20.53 -8.58
CA SER A 214 7.61 19.49 -9.60
C SER A 214 8.70 18.53 -9.19
#